data_62946f69e146c7e5b13fd53f962d3fac
#
_entry.id   62946f69e146c7e5b13fd53f962d3fac
#
_cell.length_a   1.000
_cell.length_b   1.000
_cell.length_c   1.000
_cell.angle_alpha   90.00
_cell.angle_beta   90.00
_cell.angle_gamma   90.00
#
_symmetry.space_group_name_H-M   'P 1'
#
loop_
_entity.id
_entity.type
_entity.pdbx_description
1 polymer ?
#
loop_
_entity_poly.entity_id
_entity_poly.type
_entity_poly.pdbx_seq_one_letter_code
_entity_poly.pdbx_strand_id
1 'polypeptide(L)'
;EGVEKGNAEAAAIVKKAQDEAAAIVAKAEKEAAEKLAAAEAKLAEMDKNTRAELKLFAEQSVSALKTEVTNLLTEQVAADSVKAATADAKFMQGVIAKLAEQMAKDGNVTIEAKDAEALKKYFAANAKGLLEKGVKINEVKGIKTDFAIVPEKGGYKLNFGEKEFVEYFKEFLRPQLIDLLF
;
A
#
# COMPACT_ATOMS: atom_id res chain seq x y z
N GLU A 1 -64.81 -72.88 -0.55
CA GLU A 1 -65.11 -71.43 -0.75
C GLU A 1 -64.49 -70.54 0.31
N GLY A 2 -64.63 -70.81 1.63
CA GLY A 2 -64.09 -69.94 2.66
C GLY A 2 -62.57 -69.96 2.76
N VAL A 3 -61.92 -71.10 2.62
CA VAL A 3 -60.45 -71.28 2.64
C VAL A 3 -59.80 -70.64 1.42
N GLU A 4 -60.34 -70.79 0.24
CA GLU A 4 -59.81 -70.14 -0.96
C GLU A 4 -59.86 -68.65 -0.96
N LYS A 5 -60.94 -68.10 -0.41
CA LYS A 5 -61.08 -66.64 -0.23
C LYS A 5 -60.07 -66.11 0.79
N GLY A 6 -59.89 -66.83 1.92
CA GLY A 6 -58.89 -66.48 2.93
C GLY A 6 -57.48 -66.53 2.39
N ASN A 7 -57.14 -67.53 1.55
CA ASN A 7 -55.82 -67.62 0.92
C ASN A 7 -55.58 -66.47 -0.11
N ALA A 8 -56.63 -66.11 -0.87
CA ALA A 8 -56.52 -64.99 -1.82
C ALA A 8 -56.32 -63.63 -1.12
N GLU A 9 -57.03 -63.41 0.02
CA GLU A 9 -56.85 -62.20 0.84
C GLU A 9 -55.47 -62.16 1.49
N ALA A 10 -54.97 -63.28 1.98
CA ALA A 10 -53.63 -63.36 2.57
C ALA A 10 -52.54 -63.09 1.50
N ALA A 11 -52.70 -63.65 0.31
CA ALA A 11 -51.76 -63.38 -0.81
C ALA A 11 -51.79 -61.91 -1.24
N ALA A 12 -52.94 -61.28 -1.27
CA ALA A 12 -53.08 -59.86 -1.60
C ALA A 12 -52.40 -58.98 -0.53
N ILE A 13 -52.55 -59.30 0.75
CA ILE A 13 -51.92 -58.59 1.86
C ILE A 13 -50.36 -58.72 1.78
N VAL A 14 -49.86 -59.94 1.54
CA VAL A 14 -48.43 -60.22 1.42
C VAL A 14 -47.88 -59.46 0.23
N LYS A 15 -48.55 -59.48 -0.92
CA LYS A 15 -48.12 -58.74 -2.11
C LYS A 15 -48.05 -57.24 -1.85
N LYS A 16 -49.08 -56.66 -1.23
CA LYS A 16 -49.11 -55.25 -0.87
C LYS A 16 -47.98 -54.88 0.08
N ALA A 17 -47.69 -55.69 1.10
CA ALA A 17 -46.57 -55.48 1.98
C ALA A 17 -45.21 -55.56 1.28
N GLN A 18 -45.05 -56.47 0.31
CA GLN A 18 -43.85 -56.56 -0.50
C GLN A 18 -43.67 -55.33 -1.42
N ASP A 19 -44.75 -54.89 -2.05
CA ASP A 19 -44.71 -53.68 -2.90
C ASP A 19 -44.40 -52.41 -2.08
N GLU A 20 -44.99 -52.27 -0.89
CA GLU A 20 -44.67 -51.18 0.06
C GLU A 20 -43.22 -51.25 0.52
N ALA A 21 -42.71 -52.43 0.88
CA ALA A 21 -41.32 -52.60 1.31
C ALA A 21 -40.35 -52.24 0.15
N ALA A 22 -40.62 -52.70 -1.05
CA ALA A 22 -39.84 -52.35 -2.23
C ALA A 22 -39.83 -50.83 -2.53
N ALA A 23 -40.99 -50.18 -2.36
CA ALA A 23 -41.07 -48.72 -2.55
C ALA A 23 -40.29 -47.97 -1.44
N ILE A 24 -40.30 -48.39 -0.21
CA ILE A 24 -39.51 -47.82 0.89
C ILE A 24 -38.01 -47.96 0.61
N VAL A 25 -37.56 -49.13 0.19
CA VAL A 25 -36.14 -49.36 -0.14
C VAL A 25 -35.72 -48.50 -1.30
N ALA A 26 -36.48 -48.49 -2.40
CA ALA A 26 -36.17 -47.66 -3.57
C ALA A 26 -36.11 -46.16 -3.23
N LYS A 27 -37.00 -45.69 -2.35
CA LYS A 27 -36.99 -44.33 -1.87
C LYS A 27 -35.74 -44.03 -1.02
N ALA A 28 -35.39 -44.92 -0.13
CA ALA A 28 -34.20 -44.78 0.73
C ALA A 28 -32.90 -44.81 -0.09
N GLU A 29 -32.80 -45.67 -1.09
CA GLU A 29 -31.65 -45.71 -2.01
C GLU A 29 -31.53 -44.41 -2.81
N LYS A 30 -32.65 -43.88 -3.32
CA LYS A 30 -32.67 -42.60 -4.04
C LYS A 30 -32.22 -41.46 -3.15
N GLU A 31 -32.79 -41.36 -1.94
CA GLU A 31 -32.39 -40.31 -0.96
C GLU A 31 -30.92 -40.42 -0.57
N ALA A 32 -30.40 -41.65 -0.41
CA ALA A 32 -28.98 -41.85 -0.13
C ALA A 32 -28.09 -41.39 -1.28
N ALA A 33 -28.46 -41.77 -2.52
CA ALA A 33 -27.73 -41.32 -3.71
C ALA A 33 -27.75 -39.77 -3.88
N GLU A 34 -28.90 -39.15 -3.67
CA GLU A 34 -29.00 -37.66 -3.71
C GLU A 34 -28.13 -36.99 -2.63
N LYS A 35 -28.14 -37.52 -1.42
CA LYS A 35 -27.30 -37.00 -0.34
C LYS A 35 -25.81 -37.18 -0.61
N LEU A 36 -25.42 -38.30 -1.18
CA LEU A 36 -24.04 -38.57 -1.56
C LEU A 36 -23.58 -37.60 -2.65
N ALA A 37 -24.36 -37.43 -3.69
CA ALA A 37 -24.06 -36.51 -4.78
C ALA A 37 -23.98 -35.05 -4.29
N ALA A 38 -24.88 -34.62 -3.39
CA ALA A 38 -24.85 -33.31 -2.78
C ALA A 38 -23.60 -33.10 -1.89
N ALA A 39 -23.19 -34.14 -1.15
CA ALA A 39 -21.98 -34.09 -0.34
C ALA A 39 -20.70 -33.99 -1.22
N GLU A 40 -20.62 -34.76 -2.28
CA GLU A 40 -19.51 -34.71 -3.24
C GLU A 40 -19.41 -33.34 -3.90
N ALA A 41 -20.54 -32.77 -4.36
CA ALA A 41 -20.58 -31.44 -4.95
C ALA A 41 -20.10 -30.37 -3.95
N LYS A 42 -20.54 -30.45 -2.71
CA LYS A 42 -20.11 -29.53 -1.65
C LYS A 42 -18.63 -29.66 -1.32
N LEU A 43 -18.10 -30.88 -1.28
CA LEU A 43 -16.65 -31.10 -1.09
C LEU A 43 -15.83 -30.52 -2.22
N ALA A 44 -16.25 -30.70 -3.47
CA ALA A 44 -15.57 -30.13 -4.64
C ALA A 44 -15.59 -28.58 -4.61
N GLU A 45 -16.72 -27.98 -4.22
CA GLU A 45 -16.83 -26.53 -4.04
C GLU A 45 -15.90 -26.05 -2.92
N MET A 46 -15.89 -26.71 -1.78
CA MET A 46 -15.01 -26.37 -0.67
C MET A 46 -13.53 -26.47 -1.04
N ASP A 47 -13.10 -27.53 -1.74
CA ASP A 47 -11.72 -27.67 -2.23
C ASP A 47 -11.35 -26.52 -3.16
N LYS A 48 -12.22 -26.18 -4.11
CA LYS A 48 -12.02 -25.06 -5.03
C LYS A 48 -11.89 -23.73 -4.29
N ASN A 49 -12.77 -23.46 -3.34
CA ASN A 49 -12.75 -22.21 -2.57
C ASN A 49 -11.50 -22.14 -1.69
N THR A 50 -11.15 -23.21 -1.00
CA THR A 50 -9.93 -23.27 -0.16
C THR A 50 -8.66 -23.04 -0.99
N ARG A 51 -8.56 -23.62 -2.18
CA ARG A 51 -7.43 -23.37 -3.08
C ARG A 51 -7.36 -21.91 -3.53
N ALA A 52 -8.51 -21.31 -3.86
CA ALA A 52 -8.58 -19.89 -4.24
C ALA A 52 -8.19 -18.97 -3.09
N GLU A 53 -8.65 -19.25 -1.88
CA GLU A 53 -8.30 -18.49 -0.67
C GLU A 53 -6.81 -18.62 -0.34
N LEU A 54 -6.23 -19.82 -0.42
CA LEU A 54 -4.79 -20.04 -0.20
C LEU A 54 -3.95 -19.30 -1.23
N LYS A 55 -4.37 -19.30 -2.50
CA LYS A 55 -3.68 -18.54 -3.55
C LYS A 55 -3.72 -17.04 -3.27
N LEU A 56 -4.90 -16.51 -2.94
CA LEU A 56 -5.06 -15.10 -2.60
C LEU A 56 -4.22 -14.72 -1.38
N PHE A 57 -4.22 -15.54 -0.34
CA PHE A 57 -3.41 -15.33 0.85
C PHE A 57 -1.91 -15.31 0.53
N ALA A 58 -1.44 -16.23 -0.31
CA ALA A 58 -0.04 -16.25 -0.76
C ALA A 58 0.33 -14.99 -1.53
N GLU A 59 -0.52 -14.55 -2.47
CA GLU A 59 -0.30 -13.33 -3.25
C GLU A 59 -0.28 -12.08 -2.37
N GLN A 60 -1.20 -11.98 -1.41
CA GLN A 60 -1.24 -10.87 -0.46
C GLN A 60 -0.01 -10.86 0.47
N SER A 61 0.43 -12.04 0.93
CA SER A 61 1.61 -12.17 1.79
C SER A 61 2.88 -11.75 1.06
N VAL A 62 3.05 -12.16 -0.20
CA VAL A 62 4.18 -11.75 -1.04
C VAL A 62 4.12 -10.25 -1.30
N SER A 63 2.95 -9.68 -1.59
CA SER A 63 2.77 -8.24 -1.82
C SER A 63 3.10 -7.43 -0.55
N ALA A 64 2.64 -7.87 0.61
CA ALA A 64 2.97 -7.23 1.89
C ALA A 64 4.48 -7.27 2.17
N LEU A 65 5.13 -8.41 1.93
CA LEU A 65 6.57 -8.55 2.09
C LEU A 65 7.34 -7.61 1.15
N LYS A 66 6.96 -7.54 -0.13
CA LYS A 66 7.55 -6.61 -1.10
C LYS A 66 7.44 -5.16 -0.62
N THR A 67 6.26 -4.76 -0.13
CA THR A 67 6.02 -3.42 0.40
C THR A 67 6.92 -3.13 1.60
N GLU A 68 7.03 -4.06 2.54
CA GLU A 68 7.85 -3.88 3.74
C GLU A 68 9.35 -3.79 3.41
N VAL A 69 9.84 -4.66 2.54
CA VAL A 69 11.23 -4.61 2.06
C VAL A 69 11.52 -3.28 1.36
N THR A 70 10.61 -2.83 0.48
CA THR A 70 10.76 -1.53 -0.20
C THR A 70 10.78 -0.38 0.81
N ASN A 71 9.90 -0.38 1.79
CA ASN A 71 9.85 0.66 2.82
C ASN A 71 11.14 0.74 3.61
N LEU A 72 11.64 -0.40 4.11
CA LEU A 72 12.89 -0.47 4.88
C LEU A 72 14.09 0.03 4.07
N LEU A 73 14.22 -0.43 2.82
CA LEU A 73 15.32 0.00 1.95
C LEU A 73 15.21 1.49 1.58
N THR A 74 13.99 1.95 1.26
CA THR A 74 13.76 3.38 0.95
C THR A 74 14.13 4.25 2.14
N GLU A 75 13.73 3.85 3.34
CA GLU A 75 14.03 4.61 4.56
C GLU A 75 15.53 4.70 4.82
N GLN A 76 16.24 3.58 4.74
CA GLN A 76 17.68 3.54 4.98
C GLN A 76 18.45 4.34 3.93
N VAL A 77 18.17 4.13 2.65
CA VAL A 77 18.86 4.82 1.54
C VAL A 77 18.58 6.32 1.58
N ALA A 78 17.33 6.72 1.82
CA ALA A 78 16.97 8.13 1.89
C ALA A 78 17.63 8.83 3.09
N ALA A 79 17.60 8.22 4.28
CA ALA A 79 18.20 8.80 5.48
C ALA A 79 19.71 8.98 5.32
N ASP A 80 20.43 7.95 4.88
CA ASP A 80 21.88 8.01 4.73
C ASP A 80 22.32 9.00 3.64
N SER A 81 21.61 9.01 2.50
CA SER A 81 21.89 9.93 1.39
C SER A 81 21.61 11.39 1.76
N VAL A 82 20.50 11.66 2.41
CA VAL A 82 20.15 13.02 2.86
C VAL A 82 21.13 13.50 3.91
N LYS A 83 21.46 12.67 4.90
CA LYS A 83 22.42 13.03 5.94
C LYS A 83 23.80 13.39 5.36
N ALA A 84 24.28 12.62 4.39
CA ALA A 84 25.52 12.90 3.69
C ALA A 84 25.45 14.23 2.90
N ALA A 85 24.35 14.47 2.20
CA ALA A 85 24.15 15.65 1.39
C ALA A 85 23.98 16.93 2.26
N THR A 86 23.19 16.85 3.33
CA THR A 86 22.96 18.01 4.24
C THR A 86 24.18 18.39 5.07
N ALA A 87 25.12 17.46 5.27
CA ALA A 87 26.42 17.76 5.90
C ALA A 87 27.34 18.58 5.00
N ASP A 88 27.15 18.58 3.68
CA ASP A 88 27.92 19.41 2.75
C ASP A 88 27.32 20.81 2.61
N ALA A 89 27.94 21.78 3.30
CA ALA A 89 27.49 23.16 3.29
C ALA A 89 27.44 23.79 1.89
N LYS A 90 28.40 23.46 1.00
CA LYS A 90 28.41 24.00 -0.37
C LYS A 90 27.28 23.43 -1.20
N PHE A 91 27.04 22.14 -1.08
CA PHE A 91 25.92 21.48 -1.74
C PHE A 91 24.59 22.11 -1.29
N MET A 92 24.39 22.27 0.02
CA MET A 92 23.17 22.87 0.58
C MET A 92 22.97 24.33 0.13
N GLN A 93 24.02 25.13 0.10
CA GLN A 93 23.94 26.50 -0.40
C GLN A 93 23.52 26.55 -1.88
N GLY A 94 24.01 25.59 -2.68
CA GLY A 94 23.60 25.43 -4.09
C GLY A 94 22.14 25.02 -4.22
N VAL A 95 21.65 24.10 -3.39
CA VAL A 95 20.23 23.69 -3.36
C VAL A 95 19.34 24.87 -2.99
N ILE A 96 19.70 25.62 -1.94
CA ILE A 96 18.97 26.82 -1.50
C ILE A 96 18.89 27.85 -2.64
N ALA A 97 20.00 28.11 -3.34
CA ALA A 97 20.02 29.04 -4.46
C ALA A 97 19.10 28.62 -5.60
N LYS A 98 19.09 27.34 -5.98
CA LYS A 98 18.20 26.81 -7.02
C LYS A 98 16.72 26.87 -6.63
N LEU A 99 16.39 26.53 -5.40
CA LEU A 99 15.01 26.62 -4.88
C LEU A 99 14.54 28.08 -4.86
N ALA A 100 15.39 28.99 -4.36
CA ALA A 100 15.10 30.43 -4.36
C ALA A 100 14.92 30.98 -5.78
N GLU A 101 15.72 30.50 -6.76
CA GLU A 101 15.58 30.89 -8.16
C GLU A 101 14.24 30.49 -8.75
N GLN A 102 13.78 29.25 -8.46
CA GLN A 102 12.49 28.80 -8.93
C GLN A 102 11.34 29.59 -8.31
N MET A 103 11.39 29.81 -7.01
CA MET A 103 10.32 30.50 -6.28
C MET A 103 10.31 32.01 -6.55
N ALA A 104 11.46 32.61 -6.84
CA ALA A 104 11.58 34.03 -7.20
C ALA A 104 10.99 34.37 -8.58
N LYS A 105 10.61 33.38 -9.39
CA LYS A 105 9.86 33.60 -10.65
C LYS A 105 8.46 34.15 -10.40
N ASP A 106 7.86 33.78 -9.25
CA ASP A 106 6.49 34.15 -8.91
C ASP A 106 6.41 35.37 -7.97
N GLY A 107 7.56 35.92 -7.59
CA GLY A 107 7.64 37.10 -6.72
C GLY A 107 8.85 37.09 -5.78
N ASN A 108 8.91 38.08 -4.90
CA ASN A 108 10.00 38.17 -3.93
C ASN A 108 9.94 37.02 -2.92
N VAL A 109 11.10 36.55 -2.52
CA VAL A 109 11.24 35.49 -1.51
C VAL A 109 12.20 35.89 -0.40
N THR A 110 11.88 35.47 0.80
CA THR A 110 12.78 35.59 1.97
C THR A 110 13.28 34.22 2.36
N ILE A 111 14.59 34.06 2.44
CA ILE A 111 15.24 32.86 2.96
C ILE A 111 15.56 33.10 4.44
N GLU A 112 15.08 32.23 5.28
CA GLU A 112 15.41 32.20 6.70
C GLU A 112 16.37 31.06 6.97
N ALA A 113 17.53 31.34 7.54
CA ALA A 113 18.57 30.34 7.81
C ALA A 113 19.22 30.56 9.17
N LYS A 114 19.82 29.49 9.73
CA LYS A 114 20.61 29.57 10.97
C LYS A 114 21.90 30.32 10.76
N ASP A 115 22.58 30.09 9.65
CA ASP A 115 23.83 30.75 9.25
C ASP A 115 23.57 31.62 8.00
N ALA A 116 22.93 32.76 8.23
CA ALA A 116 22.64 33.73 7.16
C ALA A 116 23.90 34.39 6.59
N GLU A 117 24.96 34.54 7.37
CA GLU A 117 26.20 35.18 6.95
C GLU A 117 26.94 34.35 5.89
N ALA A 118 27.12 33.07 6.13
CA ALA A 118 27.73 32.14 5.15
C ALA A 118 26.91 32.10 3.87
N LEU A 119 25.56 32.03 4.01
CA LEU A 119 24.64 31.99 2.86
C LEU A 119 24.69 33.31 2.07
N LYS A 120 24.70 34.47 2.68
CA LYS A 120 24.85 35.78 2.03
C LYS A 120 26.16 35.86 1.23
N LYS A 121 27.28 35.41 1.80
CA LYS A 121 28.58 35.36 1.12
C LYS A 121 28.51 34.46 -0.13
N TYR A 122 27.90 33.28 -0.02
CA TYR A 122 27.72 32.38 -1.13
C TYR A 122 26.86 33.02 -2.24
N PHE A 123 25.71 33.63 -1.90
CA PHE A 123 24.84 34.29 -2.87
C PHE A 123 25.51 35.48 -3.55
N ALA A 124 26.28 36.27 -2.83
CA ALA A 124 27.03 37.37 -3.41
C ALA A 124 28.07 36.88 -4.44
N ALA A 125 28.68 35.73 -4.20
CA ALA A 125 29.69 35.15 -5.09
C ALA A 125 29.10 34.36 -6.28
N ASN A 126 28.00 33.62 -6.06
CA ASN A 126 27.52 32.62 -7.03
C ASN A 126 26.10 32.86 -7.56
N ALA A 127 25.31 33.71 -6.91
CA ALA A 127 23.90 33.94 -7.22
C ALA A 127 23.50 35.41 -7.05
N LYS A 128 24.38 36.36 -7.35
CA LYS A 128 24.17 37.81 -7.19
C LYS A 128 22.89 38.32 -7.85
N GLY A 129 22.56 37.81 -9.04
CA GLY A 129 21.34 38.16 -9.74
C GLY A 129 20.04 37.80 -8.99
N LEU A 130 20.06 36.88 -8.04
CA LEU A 130 18.90 36.58 -7.20
C LEU A 130 18.68 37.63 -6.11
N LEU A 131 19.76 38.14 -5.53
CA LEU A 131 19.68 39.23 -4.58
C LEU A 131 19.15 40.52 -5.25
N GLU A 132 19.57 40.79 -6.49
CA GLU A 132 19.10 41.92 -7.30
C GLU A 132 17.62 41.76 -7.70
N LYS A 133 17.13 40.54 -7.81
CA LYS A 133 15.71 40.22 -8.09
C LYS A 133 14.80 40.20 -6.85
N GLY A 134 15.31 40.61 -5.71
CA GLY A 134 14.51 40.76 -4.50
C GLY A 134 14.52 39.57 -3.53
N VAL A 135 15.44 38.59 -3.70
CA VAL A 135 15.67 37.56 -2.69
C VAL A 135 16.35 38.14 -1.48
N LYS A 136 15.73 38.00 -0.30
CA LYS A 136 16.25 38.46 1.00
C LYS A 136 16.72 37.25 1.80
N ILE A 137 17.79 37.43 2.58
CA ILE A 137 18.32 36.38 3.46
C ILE A 137 18.35 36.92 4.90
N ASN A 138 17.59 36.29 5.77
CA ASN A 138 17.45 36.66 7.17
C ASN A 138 17.99 35.55 8.08
N GLU A 139 18.67 35.97 9.15
CA GLU A 139 19.03 35.06 10.23
C GLU A 139 17.85 34.88 11.17
N VAL A 140 17.50 33.63 11.48
CA VAL A 140 16.44 33.28 12.42
C VAL A 140 17.01 32.33 13.48
N LYS A 141 17.20 32.88 14.70
CA LYS A 141 17.63 32.09 15.85
C LYS A 141 16.51 31.13 16.29
N GLY A 142 16.85 29.88 16.48
CA GLY A 142 15.88 28.87 16.96
C GLY A 142 14.98 28.23 15.89
N ILE A 143 15.25 28.45 14.61
CA ILE A 143 14.61 27.67 13.53
C ILE A 143 14.91 26.18 13.73
N LYS A 144 13.87 25.35 13.68
CA LYS A 144 13.98 23.89 13.90
C LYS A 144 14.54 23.14 12.68
N THR A 145 14.42 23.74 11.51
CA THR A 145 14.89 23.23 10.22
C THR A 145 16.22 23.90 9.83
N ASP A 146 16.88 23.42 8.78
CA ASP A 146 18.15 23.99 8.34
C ASP A 146 17.95 25.38 7.72
N PHE A 147 16.90 25.50 6.90
CA PHE A 147 16.45 26.78 6.36
C PHE A 147 14.96 26.75 6.05
N ALA A 148 14.39 27.90 5.75
CA ALA A 148 13.04 28.02 5.24
C ALA A 148 12.96 29.07 4.13
N ILE A 149 12.02 28.91 3.22
CA ILE A 149 11.73 29.89 2.16
C ILE A 149 10.31 30.41 2.37
N VAL A 150 10.19 31.73 2.44
CA VAL A 150 8.92 32.44 2.63
C VAL A 150 8.66 33.31 1.42
N PRO A 151 7.73 32.90 0.52
CA PRO A 151 7.28 33.76 -0.58
C PRO A 151 6.49 34.97 -0.03
N GLU A 152 6.73 36.15 -0.57
CA GLU A 152 6.05 37.39 -0.14
C GLU A 152 4.55 37.35 -0.47
N LYS A 153 4.18 36.66 -1.53
CA LYS A 153 2.80 36.52 -2.05
C LYS A 153 2.21 35.15 -1.73
N GLY A 154 2.32 34.59 -0.58
CA GLY A 154 1.78 33.23 -0.44
C GLY A 154 1.16 32.94 0.92
N GLY A 155 1.53 33.69 1.95
CA GLY A 155 1.06 33.44 3.31
C GLY A 155 1.47 32.07 3.87
N TYR A 156 2.44 31.38 3.23
CA TYR A 156 2.97 30.09 3.66
C TYR A 156 4.48 30.13 3.79
N LYS A 157 5.01 29.23 4.59
CA LYS A 157 6.43 29.04 4.82
C LYS A 157 6.80 27.60 4.48
N LEU A 158 7.76 27.42 3.61
CA LEU A 158 8.31 26.12 3.27
C LEU A 158 9.55 25.86 4.13
N ASN A 159 9.47 24.88 4.98
CA ASN A 159 10.57 24.47 5.83
C ASN A 159 11.36 23.35 5.15
N PHE A 160 12.69 23.47 5.22
CA PHE A 160 13.62 22.51 4.67
C PHE A 160 14.61 22.10 5.74
N GLY A 161 14.58 20.86 6.13
CA GLY A 161 15.49 20.22 7.06
C GLY A 161 15.71 18.77 6.68
N GLU A 162 16.53 18.08 7.43
CA GLU A 162 16.87 16.67 7.18
C GLU A 162 15.60 15.80 7.06
N LYS A 163 14.61 16.01 7.92
CA LYS A 163 13.35 15.23 7.91
C LYS A 163 12.54 15.44 6.64
N GLU A 164 12.36 16.70 6.23
CA GLU A 164 11.60 17.07 5.05
C GLU A 164 12.27 16.53 3.77
N PHE A 165 13.59 16.60 3.71
CA PHE A 165 14.35 15.99 2.61
C PHE A 165 14.22 14.47 2.58
N VAL A 166 14.32 13.80 3.73
CA VAL A 166 14.14 12.34 3.81
C VAL A 166 12.77 11.93 3.30
N GLU A 167 11.69 12.58 3.73
CA GLU A 167 10.33 12.27 3.27
C GLU A 167 10.17 12.49 1.76
N TYR A 168 10.69 13.59 1.23
CA TYR A 168 10.66 13.86 -0.21
C TYR A 168 11.41 12.80 -1.02
N PHE A 169 12.61 12.41 -0.56
CA PHE A 169 13.39 11.37 -1.21
C PHE A 169 12.75 9.98 -1.11
N LYS A 170 12.09 9.67 -0.01
CA LYS A 170 11.33 8.42 0.14
C LYS A 170 10.24 8.30 -0.92
N GLU A 171 9.46 9.34 -1.12
CA GLU A 171 8.40 9.35 -2.13
C GLU A 171 8.96 9.20 -3.55
N PHE A 172 10.08 9.85 -3.83
CA PHE A 172 10.75 9.76 -5.12
C PHE A 172 11.40 8.40 -5.39
N LEU A 173 12.04 7.80 -4.37
CA LEU A 173 12.78 6.54 -4.51
C LEU A 173 11.87 5.31 -4.52
N ARG A 174 10.73 5.35 -3.81
CA ARG A 174 9.84 4.19 -3.64
C ARG A 174 9.44 3.53 -4.96
N PRO A 175 8.89 4.22 -5.97
CA PRO A 175 8.52 3.59 -7.23
C PRO A 175 9.72 2.99 -7.96
N GLN A 176 10.86 3.67 -7.94
CA GLN A 176 12.08 3.19 -8.60
C GLN A 176 12.65 1.93 -7.94
N LEU A 177 12.57 1.83 -6.61
CA LEU A 177 13.00 0.64 -5.90
C LEU A 177 12.05 -0.54 -6.13
N ILE A 178 10.75 -0.31 -6.24
CA ILE A 178 9.79 -1.36 -6.60
C ILE A 178 10.14 -1.94 -7.97
N ASP A 179 10.34 -1.10 -8.97
CA ASP A 179 10.67 -1.51 -10.33
C ASP A 179 12.03 -2.21 -10.44
N LEU A 180 12.97 -1.85 -9.55
CA LEU A 180 14.31 -2.45 -9.54
C LEU A 180 14.37 -3.81 -8.83
N LEU A 181 13.55 -3.99 -7.79
CA LEU A 181 13.64 -5.16 -6.91
C LEU A 181 12.68 -6.29 -7.33
N PHE A 182 11.60 -5.97 -8.03
CA PHE A 182 10.48 -6.89 -8.27
C PHE A 182 9.93 -6.85 -9.69
#